data_1d31d24ffa37f0ffb0e5fe005fd6d31a
#
_entry.id   1d31d24ffa37f0ffb0e5fe005fd6d31a
#
_cell.length_a   1.000
_cell.length_b   1.000
_cell.length_c   1.000
_cell.angle_alpha   90.00
_cell.angle_beta   90.00
_cell.angle_gamma   90.00
#
_symmetry.space_group_name_H-M   'P 1'
#
loop_
_entity.id
_entity.type
_entity.pdbx_description
1 polymer ?
#
loop_
_entity_poly.entity_id
_entity_poly.type
_entity_poly.pdbx_seq_one_letter_code
_entity_poly.pdbx_strand_id
1 'polypeptide(L)'
;MNAPSSLRSPPPFNHRPDLPIAVVIGAGGLSMAIAQRLGQNHRIVLVSVSAAELDLGQARLHELGVVSTQLTCDITQSASVDRLGVFVSGLGNVATLAHVAALSPVAGDWRAILSVNLIGAALVERQIHPRMSPLGAAVFISSLAAHGPEPDAQVAAVLDDPLSPDLLAKIEPLEKAITAGRAYSLSKVGLNRLVRRRAAAWGERGARIVSISPGLIDTPMGALEDQRSDSKARLRSRRPLKRDGSMADIADAVEFLTSARASYITGTDLLVDGGLSSSSS
;
A
#
# COMPACT_ATOMS: atom_id res chain seq x y z
N MET A 1 -42.89 15.15 -12.61
CA MET A 1 -41.65 15.97 -12.74
C MET A 1 -40.92 15.89 -11.40
N ASN A 2 -39.97 14.97 -11.27
CA ASN A 2 -39.13 14.86 -10.07
C ASN A 2 -38.00 15.87 -10.18
N ALA A 3 -37.92 16.78 -9.21
CA ALA A 3 -36.83 17.73 -9.09
C ALA A 3 -35.50 16.98 -8.99
N PRO A 4 -34.39 17.45 -9.61
CA PRO A 4 -33.09 16.85 -9.48
C PRO A 4 -32.65 16.96 -8.02
N SER A 5 -32.19 15.85 -7.43
CA SER A 5 -31.60 15.82 -6.10
C SER A 5 -30.46 16.84 -6.06
N SER A 6 -30.61 17.88 -5.26
CA SER A 6 -29.57 18.85 -4.98
C SER A 6 -28.32 18.08 -4.51
N LEU A 7 -27.26 18.11 -5.30
CA LEU A 7 -25.93 17.67 -4.92
C LEU A 7 -25.56 18.46 -3.63
N ARG A 8 -25.73 17.84 -2.48
CA ARG A 8 -25.25 18.40 -1.22
C ARG A 8 -23.74 18.53 -1.31
N SER A 9 -23.23 19.71 -1.03
CA SER A 9 -21.79 19.91 -0.90
C SER A 9 -21.23 18.87 0.08
N PRO A 10 -20.08 18.25 -0.24
CA PRO A 10 -19.49 17.26 0.65
C PRO A 10 -19.26 17.83 2.03
N PRO A 11 -19.48 17.05 3.11
CA PRO A 11 -19.24 17.53 4.45
C PRO A 11 -17.75 17.90 4.62
N PRO A 12 -17.43 19.00 5.27
CA PRO A 12 -16.04 19.40 5.51
C PRO A 12 -15.31 18.30 6.31
N PHE A 13 -14.01 18.12 6.09
CA PHE A 13 -13.22 17.07 6.74
C PHE A 13 -13.36 17.03 8.26
N ASN A 14 -13.58 18.17 8.89
CA ASN A 14 -13.80 18.30 10.35
C ASN A 14 -15.24 18.05 10.78
N HIS A 15 -16.15 17.65 9.91
CA HIS A 15 -17.55 17.37 10.28
C HIS A 15 -17.70 16.20 11.27
N ARG A 16 -16.78 15.24 11.25
CA ARG A 16 -16.71 14.09 12.17
C ARG A 16 -15.36 14.06 12.88
N PRO A 17 -15.05 15.05 13.75
CA PRO A 17 -13.75 15.12 14.44
C PRO A 17 -13.54 13.95 15.42
N ASP A 18 -14.61 13.29 15.82
CA ASP A 18 -14.64 12.08 16.65
C ASP A 18 -14.01 10.85 15.95
N LEU A 19 -14.04 10.83 14.62
CA LEU A 19 -13.45 9.71 13.88
C LEU A 19 -11.92 9.84 13.77
N PRO A 20 -11.18 8.73 13.97
CA PRO A 20 -9.75 8.69 13.76
C PRO A 20 -9.36 8.90 12.29
N ILE A 21 -8.11 9.24 12.05
CA ILE A 21 -7.58 9.48 10.69
C ILE A 21 -6.98 8.21 10.11
N ALA A 22 -7.39 7.85 8.89
CA ALA A 22 -6.71 6.88 8.06
C ALA A 22 -6.07 7.56 6.84
N VAL A 23 -4.77 7.39 6.69
CA VAL A 23 -4.02 7.83 5.51
C VAL A 23 -3.92 6.68 4.52
N VAL A 24 -4.41 6.87 3.30
CA VAL A 24 -4.36 5.89 2.21
C VAL A 24 -3.46 6.43 1.10
N ILE A 25 -2.33 5.77 0.86
CA ILE A 25 -1.37 6.14 -0.18
C ILE A 25 -1.70 5.37 -1.46
N GLY A 26 -2.15 6.08 -2.47
CA GLY A 26 -2.67 5.60 -3.74
C GLY A 26 -4.14 5.98 -3.93
N ALA A 27 -4.58 6.11 -5.19
CA ALA A 27 -5.97 6.42 -5.55
C ALA A 27 -6.55 5.46 -6.61
N GLY A 28 -5.83 4.38 -6.94
CA GLY A 28 -6.31 3.33 -7.85
C GLY A 28 -7.37 2.41 -7.21
N GLY A 29 -7.87 1.44 -7.98
CA GLY A 29 -9.00 0.59 -7.58
C GLY A 29 -8.86 -0.07 -6.21
N LEU A 30 -7.71 -0.69 -5.91
CA LEU A 30 -7.47 -1.32 -4.60
C LEU A 30 -7.41 -0.29 -3.47
N SER A 31 -6.76 0.86 -3.70
CA SER A 31 -6.71 1.96 -2.73
C SER A 31 -8.10 2.46 -2.41
N MET A 32 -8.96 2.59 -3.42
CA MET A 32 -10.34 3.02 -3.24
C MET A 32 -11.19 1.99 -2.48
N ALA A 33 -11.02 0.70 -2.74
CA ALA A 33 -11.70 -0.35 -1.97
C ALA A 33 -11.31 -0.30 -0.47
N ILE A 34 -10.02 -0.10 -0.20
CA ILE A 34 -9.50 0.05 1.16
C ILE A 34 -10.03 1.36 1.80
N ALA A 35 -9.98 2.48 1.08
CA ALA A 35 -10.48 3.76 1.57
C ALA A 35 -11.98 3.71 1.91
N GLN A 36 -12.80 3.06 1.08
CA GLN A 36 -14.23 2.85 1.34
C GLN A 36 -14.46 1.98 2.58
N ARG A 37 -13.70 0.92 2.75
CA ARG A 37 -13.80 0.03 3.91
C ARG A 37 -13.43 0.76 5.20
N LEU A 38 -12.27 1.41 5.23
CA LEU A 38 -11.81 2.17 6.39
C LEU A 38 -12.68 3.39 6.68
N GLY A 39 -13.27 4.01 5.65
CA GLY A 39 -14.12 5.20 5.74
C GLY A 39 -15.40 5.01 6.54
N GLN A 40 -15.79 3.77 6.85
CA GLN A 40 -16.91 3.48 7.75
C GLN A 40 -16.61 3.94 9.19
N ASN A 41 -15.34 3.94 9.60
CA ASN A 41 -14.90 4.22 10.96
C ASN A 41 -13.74 5.23 11.04
N HIS A 42 -13.36 5.85 9.91
CA HIS A 42 -12.25 6.81 9.83
C HIS A 42 -12.60 7.98 8.91
N ARG A 43 -11.96 9.12 9.15
CA ARG A 43 -11.80 10.19 8.16
C ARG A 43 -10.64 9.81 7.25
N ILE A 44 -10.82 9.86 5.94
CA ILE A 44 -9.83 9.41 4.97
C ILE A 44 -8.98 10.57 4.47
N VAL A 45 -7.67 10.43 4.53
CA VAL A 45 -6.71 11.26 3.80
C VAL A 45 -6.23 10.46 2.59
N LEU A 46 -6.73 10.79 1.40
CA LEU A 46 -6.35 10.13 0.15
C LEU A 46 -5.12 10.83 -0.44
N VAL A 47 -4.09 10.06 -0.78
CA VAL A 47 -2.80 10.58 -1.24
C VAL A 47 -2.40 9.91 -2.54
N SER A 48 -2.14 10.68 -3.60
CA SER A 48 -1.64 10.16 -4.89
C SER A 48 -0.80 11.22 -5.59
N VAL A 49 0.00 10.80 -6.56
CA VAL A 49 0.69 11.72 -7.48
C VAL A 49 -0.26 12.32 -8.51
N SER A 50 -1.38 11.66 -8.80
CA SER A 50 -2.36 12.08 -9.80
C SER A 50 -3.50 12.87 -9.15
N ALA A 51 -3.55 14.18 -9.40
CA ALA A 51 -4.65 15.03 -8.96
C ALA A 51 -6.00 14.59 -9.53
N ALA A 52 -6.04 14.16 -10.80
CA ALA A 52 -7.26 13.69 -11.44
C ALA A 52 -7.82 12.43 -10.78
N GLU A 53 -6.97 11.46 -10.40
CA GLU A 53 -7.40 10.28 -9.66
C GLU A 53 -7.89 10.64 -8.25
N LEU A 54 -7.25 11.62 -7.62
CA LEU A 54 -7.68 12.11 -6.30
C LEU A 54 -9.07 12.74 -6.37
N ASP A 55 -9.33 13.60 -7.36
CA ASP A 55 -10.63 14.25 -7.53
C ASP A 55 -11.75 13.22 -7.74
N LEU A 56 -11.53 12.24 -8.61
CA LEU A 56 -12.46 11.14 -8.84
C LEU A 56 -12.66 10.28 -7.60
N GLY A 57 -11.57 9.95 -6.91
CA GLY A 57 -11.60 9.15 -5.69
C GLY A 57 -12.34 9.85 -4.55
N GLN A 58 -12.08 11.15 -4.34
CA GLN A 58 -12.76 11.93 -3.32
C GLN A 58 -14.25 12.08 -3.61
N ALA A 59 -14.61 12.37 -4.86
CA ALA A 59 -16.02 12.42 -5.27
C ALA A 59 -16.74 11.10 -4.96
N ARG A 60 -16.11 9.97 -5.28
CA ARG A 60 -16.65 8.64 -4.98
C ARG A 60 -16.82 8.37 -3.49
N LEU A 61 -15.85 8.76 -2.67
CA LEU A 61 -15.94 8.63 -1.21
C LEU A 61 -17.08 9.48 -0.65
N HIS A 62 -17.26 10.71 -1.15
CA HIS A 62 -18.35 11.59 -0.73
C HIS A 62 -19.73 11.04 -1.10
N GLU A 63 -19.89 10.46 -2.30
CA GLU A 63 -21.14 9.77 -2.71
C GLU A 63 -21.53 8.66 -1.72
N LEU A 64 -20.54 8.01 -1.11
CA LEU A 64 -20.72 6.95 -0.12
C LEU A 64 -20.85 7.49 1.32
N GLY A 65 -20.86 8.81 1.51
CA GLY A 65 -20.95 9.45 2.83
C GLY A 65 -19.67 9.38 3.65
N VAL A 66 -18.54 9.03 3.02
CA VAL A 66 -17.23 8.97 3.68
C VAL A 66 -16.62 10.36 3.78
N VAL A 67 -16.27 10.78 4.98
CA VAL A 67 -15.55 12.04 5.22
C VAL A 67 -14.12 11.89 4.75
N SER A 68 -13.72 12.68 3.75
CA SER A 68 -12.38 12.58 3.16
C SER A 68 -11.79 13.92 2.79
N THR A 69 -10.47 13.96 2.76
CA THR A 69 -9.65 15.01 2.14
C THR A 69 -8.56 14.38 1.29
N GLN A 70 -7.84 15.17 0.51
CA GLN A 70 -6.84 14.66 -0.41
C GLN A 70 -5.59 15.52 -0.42
N LEU A 71 -4.46 14.90 -0.81
CA LEU A 71 -3.19 15.57 -1.00
C LEU A 71 -2.45 14.98 -2.21
N THR A 72 -2.07 15.84 -3.15
CA THR A 72 -1.16 15.45 -4.23
C THR A 72 0.26 15.29 -3.68
N CYS A 73 0.82 14.08 -3.81
CA CYS A 73 2.15 13.76 -3.29
C CYS A 73 2.86 12.75 -4.19
N ASP A 74 4.03 13.13 -4.70
CA ASP A 74 4.97 12.18 -5.29
C ASP A 74 5.81 11.57 -4.16
N ILE A 75 5.55 10.30 -3.87
CA ILE A 75 6.23 9.58 -2.78
C ILE A 75 7.70 9.28 -3.07
N THR A 76 8.17 9.45 -4.30
CA THR A 76 9.60 9.30 -4.66
C THR A 76 10.42 10.53 -4.30
N GLN A 77 9.77 11.66 -4.00
CA GLN A 77 10.39 12.95 -3.69
C GLN A 77 10.31 13.23 -2.19
N SER A 78 11.47 13.21 -1.50
CA SER A 78 11.53 13.46 -0.04
C SER A 78 10.79 14.74 0.37
N ALA A 79 11.03 15.85 -0.34
CA ALA A 79 10.36 17.12 -0.05
C ALA A 79 8.83 17.06 -0.20
N SER A 80 8.30 16.22 -1.11
CA SER A 80 6.86 16.00 -1.25
C SER A 80 6.30 15.20 -0.08
N VAL A 81 7.04 14.18 0.37
CA VAL A 81 6.68 13.37 1.53
C VAL A 81 6.80 14.17 2.83
N ASP A 82 7.76 15.11 2.93
CA ASP A 82 7.86 16.04 4.06
C ASP A 82 6.61 16.92 4.16
N ARG A 83 6.09 17.43 3.02
CA ARG A 83 4.81 18.16 2.99
C ARG A 83 3.62 17.29 3.41
N LEU A 84 3.60 16.01 3.03
CA LEU A 84 2.60 15.06 3.52
C LEU A 84 2.64 14.97 5.05
N GLY A 85 3.83 14.87 5.64
CA GLY A 85 4.00 14.86 7.09
C GLY A 85 3.45 16.10 7.77
N VAL A 86 3.73 17.29 7.23
CA VAL A 86 3.20 18.57 7.74
C VAL A 86 1.68 18.63 7.62
N PHE A 87 1.14 18.27 6.45
CA PHE A 87 -0.30 18.25 6.19
C PHE A 87 -1.05 17.37 7.20
N VAL A 88 -0.59 16.13 7.37
CA VAL A 88 -1.21 15.17 8.30
C VAL A 88 -1.11 15.66 9.74
N SER A 89 0.02 16.26 10.15
CA SER A 89 0.17 16.83 11.50
C SER A 89 -0.86 17.91 11.80
N GLY A 90 -1.26 18.69 10.80
CA GLY A 90 -2.31 19.71 10.93
C GLY A 90 -3.73 19.14 11.11
N LEU A 91 -3.93 17.85 10.76
CA LEU A 91 -5.24 17.18 10.88
C LEU A 91 -5.40 16.40 12.18
N GLY A 92 -4.29 15.99 12.81
CA GLY A 92 -4.27 15.19 14.04
C GLY A 92 -3.40 13.94 13.92
N ASN A 93 -3.50 13.05 14.91
CA ASN A 93 -2.77 11.80 14.92
C ASN A 93 -3.37 10.75 13.99
N VAL A 94 -2.52 9.97 13.35
CA VAL A 94 -2.91 8.90 12.41
C VAL A 94 -3.19 7.62 13.18
N ALA A 95 -4.40 7.09 13.06
CA ALA A 95 -4.73 5.78 13.62
C ALA A 95 -4.39 4.65 12.64
N THR A 96 -4.52 4.92 11.32
CA THR A 96 -4.30 3.90 10.28
C THR A 96 -3.50 4.49 9.13
N LEU A 97 -2.45 3.76 8.69
CA LEU A 97 -1.78 3.97 7.40
C LEU A 97 -2.03 2.75 6.52
N ALA A 98 -2.58 2.95 5.33
CA ALA A 98 -2.64 1.94 4.27
C ALA A 98 -1.75 2.39 3.10
N HIS A 99 -0.59 1.78 2.93
CA HIS A 99 0.31 2.08 1.82
C HIS A 99 0.04 1.10 0.67
N VAL A 100 -0.61 1.59 -0.39
CA VAL A 100 -1.09 0.78 -1.52
C VAL A 100 -0.37 1.12 -2.82
N ALA A 101 0.11 2.36 -2.96
CA ALA A 101 0.78 2.85 -4.16
C ALA A 101 1.95 1.95 -4.59
N ALA A 102 1.91 1.48 -5.81
CA ALA A 102 2.97 0.67 -6.40
C ALA A 102 2.90 0.71 -7.93
N LEU A 103 4.04 0.55 -8.57
CA LEU A 103 4.14 0.25 -9.99
C LEU A 103 4.24 -1.26 -10.20
N SER A 104 3.51 -1.79 -11.19
CA SER A 104 3.62 -3.18 -11.62
C SER A 104 4.77 -3.35 -12.63
N PRO A 105 5.16 -4.59 -12.96
CA PRO A 105 6.17 -4.84 -14.00
C PRO A 105 5.83 -4.25 -15.37
N VAL A 106 4.55 -3.98 -15.63
CA VAL A 106 4.10 -3.34 -16.88
C VAL A 106 4.68 -1.93 -17.08
N ALA A 107 5.08 -1.26 -16.00
CA ALA A 107 5.75 0.05 -16.08
C ALA A 107 7.08 0.02 -16.86
N GLY A 108 7.74 -1.16 -16.92
CA GLY A 108 8.94 -1.39 -17.75
C GLY A 108 10.25 -0.86 -17.18
N ASP A 109 10.24 0.28 -16.48
CA ASP A 109 11.42 0.88 -15.87
C ASP A 109 11.68 0.31 -14.48
N TRP A 110 12.76 -0.44 -14.33
CA TRP A 110 13.14 -1.06 -13.08
C TRP A 110 13.53 -0.03 -11.99
N ARG A 111 14.10 1.11 -12.38
CA ARG A 111 14.47 2.19 -11.45
C ARG A 111 13.22 2.86 -10.89
N ALA A 112 12.24 3.14 -11.73
CA ALA A 112 10.97 3.68 -11.30
C ALA A 112 10.24 2.72 -10.37
N ILE A 113 10.26 1.40 -10.65
CA ILE A 113 9.64 0.37 -9.81
C ILE A 113 10.26 0.35 -8.42
N LEU A 114 11.59 0.30 -8.29
CA LEU A 114 12.26 0.35 -6.99
C LEU A 114 12.03 1.68 -6.26
N SER A 115 12.06 2.80 -7.00
CA SER A 115 11.84 4.13 -6.42
C SER A 115 10.45 4.28 -5.82
N VAL A 116 9.41 3.85 -6.52
CA VAL A 116 8.03 3.95 -6.02
C VAL A 116 7.75 2.90 -4.94
N ASN A 117 8.06 1.63 -5.24
CA ASN A 117 7.59 0.51 -4.42
C ASN A 117 8.37 0.32 -3.12
N LEU A 118 9.65 0.71 -3.09
CA LEU A 118 10.51 0.51 -1.92
C LEU A 118 10.98 1.84 -1.32
N ILE A 119 11.63 2.71 -2.11
CA ILE A 119 12.15 3.98 -1.57
C ILE A 119 10.99 4.87 -1.13
N GLY A 120 9.96 5.04 -1.98
CA GLY A 120 8.77 5.82 -1.67
C GLY A 120 8.02 5.29 -0.45
N ALA A 121 7.87 3.96 -0.35
CA ALA A 121 7.27 3.33 0.83
C ALA A 121 8.06 3.62 2.12
N ALA A 122 9.38 3.57 2.05
CA ALA A 122 10.25 3.87 3.19
C ALA A 122 10.22 5.36 3.57
N LEU A 123 10.14 6.27 2.59
CA LEU A 123 9.95 7.71 2.84
C LEU A 123 8.63 7.98 3.56
N VAL A 124 7.54 7.37 3.10
CA VAL A 124 6.22 7.49 3.73
C VAL A 124 6.24 6.91 5.14
N GLU A 125 6.83 5.72 5.32
CA GLU A 125 6.99 5.09 6.64
C GLU A 125 7.69 6.03 7.61
N ARG A 126 8.84 6.58 7.21
CA ARG A 126 9.64 7.50 8.02
C ARG A 126 8.85 8.75 8.45
N GLN A 127 8.00 9.28 7.57
CA GLN A 127 7.22 10.48 7.87
C GLN A 127 5.96 10.21 8.69
N ILE A 128 5.29 9.08 8.48
CA ILE A 128 4.04 8.80 9.18
C ILE A 128 4.28 8.15 10.54
N HIS A 129 5.32 7.33 10.70
CA HIS A 129 5.63 6.68 11.98
C HIS A 129 5.62 7.62 13.20
N PRO A 130 6.27 8.82 13.19
CA PRO A 130 6.24 9.73 14.34
C PRO A 130 4.85 10.31 14.66
N ARG A 131 3.90 10.19 13.74
CA ARG A 131 2.54 10.74 13.80
C ARG A 131 1.48 9.70 14.14
N MET A 132 1.90 8.45 14.29
CA MET A 132 0.98 7.37 14.64
C MET A 132 0.45 7.53 16.06
N SER A 133 -0.84 7.33 16.22
CA SER A 133 -1.48 7.18 17.53
C SER A 133 -1.00 5.91 18.22
N PRO A 134 -0.94 5.87 19.56
CA PRO A 134 -0.91 4.61 20.28
C PRO A 134 -2.06 3.70 19.83
N LEU A 135 -1.83 2.39 19.73
CA LEU A 135 -2.72 1.37 19.18
C LEU A 135 -3.00 1.49 17.67
N GLY A 136 -2.43 2.48 17.01
CA GLY A 136 -2.52 2.63 15.55
C GLY A 136 -1.81 1.50 14.79
N ALA A 137 -2.13 1.35 13.51
CA ALA A 137 -1.53 0.32 12.68
C ALA A 137 -1.24 0.81 11.25
N ALA A 138 -0.10 0.39 10.72
CA ALA A 138 0.23 0.54 9.30
C ALA A 138 0.16 -0.81 8.58
N VAL A 139 -0.45 -0.81 7.40
CA VAL A 139 -0.47 -1.94 6.47
C VAL A 139 0.16 -1.52 5.16
N PHE A 140 1.18 -2.26 4.74
CA PHE A 140 1.86 -2.07 3.46
C PHE A 140 1.46 -3.17 2.48
N ILE A 141 0.98 -2.80 1.30
CA ILE A 141 0.60 -3.80 0.30
C ILE A 141 1.84 -4.27 -0.45
N SER A 142 2.24 -5.49 -0.13
CA SER A 142 3.32 -6.22 -0.78
C SER A 142 2.79 -7.02 -1.99
N SER A 143 3.25 -8.25 -2.17
CA SER A 143 2.82 -9.13 -3.26
C SER A 143 3.29 -10.56 -3.00
N LEU A 144 2.60 -11.55 -3.57
CA LEU A 144 3.10 -12.92 -3.70
C LEU A 144 4.51 -12.97 -4.33
N ALA A 145 4.86 -11.99 -5.17
CA ALA A 145 6.20 -11.88 -5.77
C ALA A 145 7.34 -11.71 -4.75
N ALA A 146 7.02 -11.33 -3.50
CA ALA A 146 7.99 -11.29 -2.40
C ALA A 146 8.34 -12.68 -1.83
N HIS A 147 7.60 -13.72 -2.19
CA HIS A 147 7.73 -15.07 -1.65
C HIS A 147 8.40 -16.04 -2.65
N GLY A 148 9.08 -15.50 -3.65
CA GLY A 148 9.97 -16.27 -4.53
C GLY A 148 11.31 -16.60 -3.86
N PRO A 149 12.32 -17.03 -4.64
CA PRO A 149 13.65 -17.28 -4.14
C PRO A 149 14.24 -16.05 -3.43
N GLU A 150 14.84 -16.27 -2.27
CA GLU A 150 15.52 -15.21 -1.51
C GLU A 150 16.63 -14.57 -2.37
N PRO A 151 16.78 -13.23 -2.31
CA PRO A 151 17.89 -12.57 -2.98
C PRO A 151 19.22 -12.92 -2.31
N ASP A 152 20.32 -12.82 -3.05
CA ASP A 152 21.66 -12.95 -2.48
C ASP A 152 21.86 -12.00 -1.29
N ALA A 153 22.73 -12.39 -0.34
CA ALA A 153 22.95 -11.64 0.89
C ALA A 153 23.39 -10.18 0.63
N GLN A 154 24.16 -9.93 -0.43
CA GLN A 154 24.56 -8.58 -0.80
C GLN A 154 23.37 -7.73 -1.29
N VAL A 155 22.52 -8.32 -2.14
CA VAL A 155 21.27 -7.67 -2.58
C VAL A 155 20.35 -7.41 -1.39
N ALA A 156 20.17 -8.40 -0.51
CA ALA A 156 19.38 -8.27 0.69
C ALA A 156 19.87 -7.11 1.58
N ALA A 157 21.20 -6.98 1.77
CA ALA A 157 21.79 -5.89 2.55
C ALA A 157 21.51 -4.50 1.93
N VAL A 158 21.52 -4.39 0.60
CA VAL A 158 21.13 -3.14 -0.09
C VAL A 158 19.65 -2.81 0.13
N LEU A 159 18.76 -3.81 0.03
CA LEU A 159 17.32 -3.63 0.27
C LEU A 159 17.00 -3.28 1.73
N ASP A 160 17.88 -3.59 2.67
CA ASP A 160 17.72 -3.28 4.10
C ASP A 160 17.95 -1.80 4.44
N ASP A 161 18.57 -1.03 3.54
CA ASP A 161 18.72 0.42 3.66
C ASP A 161 18.03 1.15 2.48
N PRO A 162 16.69 1.13 2.44
CA PRO A 162 15.94 1.67 1.30
C PRO A 162 16.05 3.19 1.15
N LEU A 163 16.55 3.90 2.15
CA LEU A 163 16.77 5.34 2.12
C LEU A 163 18.22 5.73 1.80
N SER A 164 19.10 4.76 1.53
CA SER A 164 20.44 5.01 1.01
C SER A 164 20.35 5.76 -0.33
N PRO A 165 21.03 6.92 -0.48
CA PRO A 165 20.96 7.72 -1.71
C PRO A 165 21.46 6.95 -2.95
N ASP A 166 22.28 5.94 -2.75
CA ASP A 166 22.93 5.12 -3.79
C ASP A 166 22.30 3.71 -3.91
N LEU A 167 21.12 3.48 -3.35
CA LEU A 167 20.46 2.16 -3.43
C LEU A 167 20.43 1.63 -4.88
N LEU A 168 19.98 2.44 -5.84
CA LEU A 168 19.87 2.02 -7.24
C LEU A 168 21.24 1.75 -7.86
N ALA A 169 22.24 2.54 -7.53
CA ALA A 169 23.62 2.35 -8.01
C ALA A 169 24.29 1.12 -7.38
N LYS A 170 23.94 0.78 -6.14
CA LYS A 170 24.46 -0.41 -5.46
C LYS A 170 23.82 -1.70 -5.95
N ILE A 171 22.53 -1.68 -6.29
CA ILE A 171 21.81 -2.89 -6.70
C ILE A 171 22.14 -3.26 -8.16
N GLU A 172 22.38 -2.28 -9.03
CA GLU A 172 22.61 -2.50 -10.46
C GLU A 172 23.76 -3.48 -10.76
N PRO A 173 24.96 -3.37 -10.14
CA PRO A 173 26.06 -4.33 -10.40
C PRO A 173 25.86 -5.69 -9.76
N LEU A 174 24.97 -5.84 -8.77
CA LEU A 174 24.70 -7.11 -8.09
C LEU A 174 23.74 -8.00 -8.90
N GLU A 175 22.96 -7.43 -9.79
CA GLU A 175 22.02 -8.12 -10.65
C GLU A 175 22.50 -8.02 -12.10
N LYS A 176 22.77 -9.15 -12.78
CA LYS A 176 23.33 -9.20 -14.15
C LYS A 176 22.49 -8.49 -15.19
N ALA A 177 21.17 -8.49 -15.00
CA ALA A 177 20.20 -7.76 -15.82
C ALA A 177 18.92 -7.58 -14.99
N ILE A 178 18.65 -6.36 -14.56
CA ILE A 178 17.43 -6.07 -13.78
C ILE A 178 16.27 -5.90 -14.74
N THR A 179 15.45 -6.93 -14.87
CA THR A 179 14.15 -6.82 -15.55
C THR A 179 13.12 -6.12 -14.66
N ALA A 180 12.07 -5.57 -15.27
CA ALA A 180 10.95 -4.99 -14.51
C ALA A 180 10.31 -6.00 -13.54
N GLY A 181 10.19 -7.27 -13.95
CA GLY A 181 9.69 -8.34 -13.07
C GLY A 181 10.60 -8.61 -11.88
N ARG A 182 11.92 -8.65 -12.10
CA ARG A 182 12.91 -8.82 -11.02
C ARG A 182 12.90 -7.64 -10.05
N ALA A 183 12.89 -6.40 -10.58
CA ALA A 183 12.81 -5.19 -9.75
C ALA A 183 11.53 -5.15 -8.91
N TYR A 184 10.40 -5.59 -9.48
CA TYR A 184 9.16 -5.71 -8.75
C TYR A 184 9.30 -6.71 -7.58
N SER A 185 9.80 -7.92 -7.83
CA SER A 185 10.03 -8.91 -6.77
C SER A 185 10.96 -8.37 -5.69
N LEU A 186 12.11 -7.79 -6.07
CA LEU A 186 13.05 -7.19 -5.12
C LEU A 186 12.43 -6.07 -4.31
N SER A 187 11.62 -5.21 -4.93
CA SER A 187 10.93 -4.12 -4.22
C SER A 187 9.97 -4.67 -3.16
N LYS A 188 9.27 -5.77 -3.44
CA LYS A 188 8.32 -6.39 -2.51
C LYS A 188 9.03 -7.19 -1.41
N VAL A 189 10.14 -7.87 -1.73
CA VAL A 189 11.04 -8.45 -0.71
C VAL A 189 11.55 -7.36 0.23
N GLY A 190 12.09 -6.26 -0.31
CA GLY A 190 12.58 -5.13 0.47
C GLY A 190 11.50 -4.52 1.35
N LEU A 191 10.26 -4.42 0.86
CA LEU A 191 9.12 -3.93 1.63
C LEU A 191 8.79 -4.84 2.83
N ASN A 192 8.75 -6.17 2.64
CA ASN A 192 8.53 -7.11 3.73
C ASN A 192 9.67 -7.06 4.76
N ARG A 193 10.91 -6.88 4.29
CA ARG A 193 12.09 -6.68 5.17
C ARG A 193 11.99 -5.37 5.96
N LEU A 194 11.59 -4.27 5.33
CA LEU A 194 11.33 -2.98 5.98
C LEU A 194 10.32 -3.15 7.12
N VAL A 195 9.17 -3.78 6.86
CA VAL A 195 8.12 -4.03 7.86
C VAL A 195 8.68 -4.79 9.08
N ARG A 196 9.41 -5.89 8.85
CA ARG A 196 10.02 -6.68 9.93
C ARG A 196 11.01 -5.87 10.75
N ARG A 197 11.89 -5.11 10.11
CA ARG A 197 12.95 -4.31 10.75
C ARG A 197 12.39 -3.13 11.54
N ARG A 198 11.27 -2.55 11.08
CA ARG A 198 10.65 -1.40 11.74
C ARG A 198 9.72 -1.78 12.91
N ALA A 199 9.36 -3.05 13.06
CA ALA A 199 8.38 -3.51 14.04
C ALA A 199 8.72 -3.09 15.48
N ALA A 200 9.99 -3.17 15.89
CA ALA A 200 10.42 -2.76 17.23
C ALA A 200 10.16 -1.26 17.48
N ALA A 201 10.61 -0.40 16.57
CA ALA A 201 10.41 1.05 16.71
C ALA A 201 8.91 1.44 16.68
N TRP A 202 8.08 0.72 15.90
CA TRP A 202 6.63 0.92 15.93
C TRP A 202 6.03 0.47 17.28
N GLY A 203 6.50 -0.67 17.82
CA GLY A 203 6.09 -1.17 19.13
C GLY A 203 6.42 -0.22 20.29
N GLU A 204 7.58 0.44 20.25
CA GLU A 204 7.96 1.47 21.24
C GLU A 204 6.97 2.64 21.29
N ARG A 205 6.26 2.90 20.21
CA ARG A 205 5.18 3.91 20.15
C ARG A 205 3.80 3.34 20.53
N GLY A 206 3.71 2.06 20.85
CA GLY A 206 2.45 1.36 21.05
C GLY A 206 1.65 1.17 19.75
N ALA A 207 2.30 1.27 18.59
CA ALA A 207 1.70 1.10 17.27
C ALA A 207 2.21 -0.18 16.59
N ARG A 208 1.59 -0.59 15.48
CA ARG A 208 1.91 -1.82 14.75
C ARG A 208 2.19 -1.55 13.28
N ILE A 209 3.05 -2.38 12.69
CA ILE A 209 3.35 -2.36 11.26
C ILE A 209 3.30 -3.77 10.71
N VAL A 210 2.57 -3.97 9.62
CA VAL A 210 2.43 -5.26 8.95
C VAL A 210 2.44 -5.09 7.44
N SER A 211 2.69 -6.15 6.69
CA SER A 211 2.44 -6.19 5.26
C SER A 211 1.36 -7.22 4.92
N ILE A 212 0.75 -7.02 3.77
CA ILE A 212 -0.13 -8.01 3.12
C ILE A 212 0.50 -8.33 1.77
N SER A 213 0.62 -9.60 1.46
CA SER A 213 1.02 -10.11 0.15
C SER A 213 -0.19 -10.70 -0.58
N PRO A 214 -0.86 -9.92 -1.46
CA PRO A 214 -1.93 -10.43 -2.30
C PRO A 214 -1.41 -11.44 -3.31
N GLY A 215 -2.25 -12.45 -3.62
CA GLY A 215 -2.09 -13.32 -4.75
C GLY A 215 -2.62 -12.69 -6.05
N LEU A 216 -3.32 -13.50 -6.86
CA LEU A 216 -3.99 -13.00 -8.06
C LEU A 216 -5.30 -12.30 -7.66
N ILE A 217 -5.35 -10.99 -7.82
CA ILE A 217 -6.51 -10.17 -7.49
C ILE A 217 -7.11 -9.61 -8.78
N ASP A 218 -8.43 -9.66 -8.89
CA ASP A 218 -9.18 -9.05 -9.99
C ASP A 218 -9.13 -7.53 -9.85
N THR A 219 -8.21 -6.93 -10.61
CA THR A 219 -7.96 -5.49 -10.65
C THR A 219 -7.70 -5.03 -12.07
N PRO A 220 -7.96 -3.76 -12.42
CA PRO A 220 -7.57 -3.21 -13.73
C PRO A 220 -6.08 -3.39 -14.04
N MET A 221 -5.21 -3.27 -13.02
CA MET A 221 -3.76 -3.54 -13.15
C MET A 221 -3.50 -5.02 -13.47
N GLY A 222 -4.17 -5.94 -12.79
CA GLY A 222 -4.08 -7.37 -13.02
C GLY A 222 -4.51 -7.76 -14.43
N ALA A 223 -5.57 -7.16 -14.95
CA ALA A 223 -6.07 -7.39 -16.31
C ALA A 223 -5.05 -6.96 -17.38
N LEU A 224 -4.33 -5.86 -17.18
CA LEU A 224 -3.25 -5.43 -18.09
C LEU A 224 -2.05 -6.38 -18.09
N GLU A 225 -1.73 -6.97 -16.93
CA GLU A 225 -0.68 -7.98 -16.83
C GLU A 225 -1.08 -9.30 -17.48
N ASP A 226 -2.36 -9.70 -17.40
CA ASP A 226 -2.89 -10.92 -18.01
C ASP A 226 -2.76 -10.93 -19.54
N GLN A 227 -2.91 -9.76 -20.18
CA GLN A 227 -2.76 -9.60 -21.62
C GLN A 227 -1.31 -9.83 -22.12
N ARG A 228 -0.33 -9.81 -21.19
CA ARG A 228 1.10 -9.85 -21.54
C ARG A 228 1.81 -11.14 -21.15
N SER A 229 1.16 -12.06 -20.45
CA SER A 229 1.84 -13.27 -19.94
C SER A 229 0.90 -14.43 -19.65
N ASP A 230 1.20 -15.59 -20.27
CA ASP A 230 0.55 -16.88 -19.97
C ASP A 230 0.89 -17.43 -18.57
N SER A 231 1.83 -16.81 -17.86
CA SER A 231 2.27 -17.28 -16.55
C SER A 231 1.14 -17.26 -15.51
N LYS A 232 0.24 -16.30 -15.59
CA LYS A 232 -0.91 -16.20 -14.68
C LYS A 232 -1.95 -17.30 -14.93
N ALA A 233 -2.15 -17.75 -16.15
CA ALA A 233 -3.03 -18.88 -16.44
C ALA A 233 -2.57 -20.16 -15.72
N ARG A 234 -1.26 -20.40 -15.71
CA ARG A 234 -0.65 -21.53 -14.97
C ARG A 234 -0.82 -21.36 -13.44
N LEU A 235 -0.65 -20.15 -12.92
CA LEU A 235 -0.87 -19.87 -11.50
C LEU A 235 -2.35 -20.08 -11.13
N ARG A 236 -3.30 -19.66 -11.98
CA ARG A 236 -4.74 -19.86 -11.76
C ARG A 236 -5.11 -21.34 -11.65
N SER A 237 -4.52 -22.23 -12.45
CA SER A 237 -4.81 -23.67 -12.38
C SER A 237 -4.38 -24.31 -11.06
N ARG A 238 -3.35 -23.77 -10.42
CA ARG A 238 -2.75 -24.31 -9.17
C ARG A 238 -3.41 -23.83 -7.89
N ARG A 239 -4.26 -22.78 -7.94
CA ARG A 239 -4.89 -22.21 -6.74
C ARG A 239 -5.81 -23.21 -6.05
N PRO A 240 -5.69 -23.38 -4.72
CA PRO A 240 -6.66 -24.13 -3.91
C PRO A 240 -8.06 -23.51 -3.98
N LEU A 241 -8.20 -22.20 -3.70
CA LEU A 241 -9.45 -21.49 -3.93
C LEU A 241 -9.58 -21.17 -5.42
N LYS A 242 -10.59 -21.76 -6.08
CA LYS A 242 -10.77 -21.73 -7.55
C LYS A 242 -11.36 -20.41 -8.08
N ARG A 243 -10.97 -19.29 -7.47
CA ARG A 243 -11.30 -17.92 -7.93
C ARG A 243 -10.10 -16.99 -7.78
N ASP A 244 -10.06 -15.90 -8.52
CA ASP A 244 -9.20 -14.77 -8.19
C ASP A 244 -9.72 -14.10 -6.91
N GLY A 245 -8.84 -13.51 -6.13
CA GLY A 245 -9.25 -12.64 -5.03
C GLY A 245 -9.90 -11.37 -5.59
N SER A 246 -10.80 -10.79 -4.84
CA SER A 246 -11.37 -9.48 -5.12
C SER A 246 -10.61 -8.38 -4.37
N MET A 247 -10.77 -7.12 -4.79
CA MET A 247 -10.27 -5.98 -4.02
C MET A 247 -10.88 -5.92 -2.60
N ALA A 248 -12.11 -6.44 -2.43
CA ALA A 248 -12.76 -6.55 -1.13
C ALA A 248 -12.05 -7.55 -0.20
N ASP A 249 -11.57 -8.69 -0.70
CA ASP A 249 -10.82 -9.66 0.11
C ASP A 249 -9.58 -9.00 0.75
N ILE A 250 -8.91 -8.10 0.02
CA ILE A 250 -7.75 -7.37 0.54
C ILE A 250 -8.19 -6.23 1.48
N ALA A 251 -9.24 -5.50 1.15
CA ALA A 251 -9.75 -4.42 1.99
C ALA A 251 -10.22 -4.94 3.36
N ASP A 252 -10.85 -6.12 3.41
CA ASP A 252 -11.28 -6.79 4.64
C ASP A 252 -10.08 -7.23 5.50
N ALA A 253 -9.03 -7.74 4.85
CA ALA A 253 -7.78 -8.08 5.54
C ALA A 253 -7.09 -6.82 6.11
N VAL A 254 -7.08 -5.70 5.39
CA VAL A 254 -6.57 -4.41 5.88
C VAL A 254 -7.39 -3.95 7.08
N GLU A 255 -8.72 -3.96 7.00
CA GLU A 255 -9.60 -3.58 8.11
C GLU A 255 -9.32 -4.43 9.36
N PHE A 256 -9.24 -5.74 9.20
CA PHE A 256 -8.88 -6.64 10.31
C PHE A 256 -7.54 -6.27 10.92
N LEU A 257 -6.47 -6.16 10.12
CA LEU A 257 -5.12 -5.89 10.61
C LEU A 257 -4.98 -4.51 11.25
N THR A 258 -5.78 -3.53 10.84
CA THR A 258 -5.77 -2.19 11.44
C THR A 258 -6.67 -2.08 12.68
N SER A 259 -7.52 -3.06 12.93
CA SER A 259 -8.43 -3.08 14.08
C SER A 259 -7.75 -3.56 15.37
N ALA A 260 -8.43 -3.33 16.52
CA ALA A 260 -8.01 -3.84 17.82
C ALA A 260 -7.99 -5.38 17.90
N ARG A 261 -8.73 -6.08 17.01
CA ARG A 261 -8.72 -7.54 16.95
C ARG A 261 -7.37 -8.13 16.54
N ALA A 262 -6.54 -7.35 15.86
CA ALA A 262 -5.19 -7.71 15.45
C ALA A 262 -4.11 -7.11 16.40
N SER A 263 -4.44 -6.78 17.64
CA SER A 263 -3.58 -6.03 18.58
C SER A 263 -2.24 -6.69 18.88
N TYR A 264 -2.10 -8.00 18.65
CA TYR A 264 -0.85 -8.74 18.89
C TYR A 264 -0.15 -9.16 17.59
N ILE A 265 -0.55 -8.58 16.43
CA ILE A 265 0.03 -8.87 15.11
C ILE A 265 0.86 -7.66 14.65
N THR A 266 2.18 -7.82 14.59
CA THR A 266 3.13 -6.81 14.07
C THR A 266 4.38 -7.48 13.50
N GLY A 267 5.11 -6.78 12.63
CA GLY A 267 6.38 -7.25 12.06
C GLY A 267 6.26 -8.48 11.16
N THR A 268 5.09 -8.78 10.66
CA THR A 268 4.82 -9.96 9.84
C THR A 268 4.20 -9.58 8.50
N ASP A 269 4.23 -10.52 7.57
CA ASP A 269 3.54 -10.46 6.30
C ASP A 269 2.40 -11.48 6.27
N LEU A 270 1.21 -11.03 5.88
CA LEU A 270 0.04 -11.88 5.72
C LEU A 270 -0.19 -12.20 4.24
N LEU A 271 -0.05 -13.46 3.87
CA LEU A 271 -0.45 -13.95 2.56
C LEU A 271 -1.98 -13.99 2.42
N VAL A 272 -2.51 -13.31 1.39
CA VAL A 272 -3.92 -13.31 1.01
C VAL A 272 -4.00 -13.70 -0.47
N ASP A 273 -3.76 -14.99 -0.75
CA ASP A 273 -3.47 -15.51 -2.08
C ASP A 273 -4.33 -16.72 -2.51
N GLY A 274 -5.36 -17.03 -1.72
CA GLY A 274 -6.22 -18.21 -1.96
C GLY A 274 -5.49 -19.55 -1.84
N GLY A 275 -4.34 -19.57 -1.14
CA GLY A 275 -3.51 -20.75 -0.93
C GLY A 275 -2.53 -21.02 -2.09
N LEU A 276 -2.34 -20.07 -3.01
CA LEU A 276 -1.51 -20.27 -4.20
C LEU A 276 -0.06 -20.60 -3.86
N SER A 277 0.52 -19.92 -2.87
CA SER A 277 1.90 -20.17 -2.41
C SER A 277 2.09 -21.58 -1.84
N SER A 278 1.12 -22.10 -1.08
CA SER A 278 1.17 -23.42 -0.47
C SER A 278 1.09 -24.57 -1.48
N SER A 279 0.58 -24.32 -2.69
CA SER A 279 0.47 -25.32 -3.76
C SER A 279 1.74 -25.42 -4.61
N SER A 280 2.79 -24.68 -4.27
CA SER A 280 4.07 -24.62 -5.01
C SER A 280 5.15 -25.55 -4.43
N SER A 281 4.77 -26.32 -3.39
CA SER A 281 5.63 -27.32 -2.72
C SER A 281 5.56 -28.65 -3.43
#